data_0d93d299f5f7719039b3a85cc9a3f560
#
_entry.id   0d93d299f5f7719039b3a85cc9a3f560
#
_cell.length_a   1.000
_cell.length_b   1.000
_cell.length_c   1.000
_cell.angle_alpha   90.00
_cell.angle_beta   90.00
_cell.angle_gamma   90.00
#
_symmetry.space_group_name_H-M   'P 1'
#
loop_
_entity.id
_entity.type
_entity.pdbx_description
1 polymer ?
#
loop_
_entity_poly.entity_id
_entity_poly.type
_entity_poly.pdbx_seq_one_letter_code
_entity_poly.pdbx_strand_id
1 'polypeptide(L)'
;MTEGRPDAIQFEDSTALVVGGTAGVGLAAAIKFARAGVPRIAIVGRNAERGEAAAAQVRNSAPGCDVLFLAADANSATAATQVVSQVAGRFGSLEIVLNSTVGPAAPELLKNLPIEDLEAILVQQAMGPILISRAALPHMIAAKRGVILNVASDAAKLATPGETVIGAAMAAIVMFTRALAIEAKRDGIRVNALTPSLIAGTLTNARMQESAFASKLFEKAGKMASLGIAEAEDLADLALFLASPAARKITGQAISANGGISAA
;
A
#
# COMPACT_ATOMS: atom_id res chain seq x y z
N MET A 1 -20.20 -18.54 26.41
CA MET A 1 -20.88 -18.17 25.15
C MET A 1 -19.79 -17.69 24.18
N THR A 2 -19.44 -18.49 23.19
CA THR A 2 -18.52 -18.10 22.12
C THR A 2 -19.33 -17.27 21.13
N GLU A 3 -19.46 -15.96 21.40
CA GLU A 3 -19.90 -15.01 20.39
C GLU A 3 -18.99 -15.20 19.16
N GLY A 4 -19.63 -15.33 17.99
CA GLY A 4 -19.01 -15.77 16.75
C GLY A 4 -17.70 -15.02 16.48
N ARG A 5 -16.62 -15.77 16.35
CA ARG A 5 -15.35 -15.23 15.87
C ARG A 5 -15.61 -14.64 14.49
N PRO A 6 -15.14 -13.42 14.20
CA PRO A 6 -15.25 -12.90 12.85
C PRO A 6 -14.62 -13.89 11.88
N ASP A 7 -15.35 -14.23 10.82
CA ASP A 7 -14.87 -15.16 9.81
C ASP A 7 -13.63 -14.61 9.15
N ALA A 8 -12.62 -15.46 9.01
CA ALA A 8 -11.40 -15.07 8.29
C ALA A 8 -11.76 -14.75 6.82
N ILE A 9 -11.14 -13.71 6.26
CA ILE A 9 -11.29 -13.38 4.85
C ILE A 9 -10.91 -14.60 4.00
N GLN A 10 -11.82 -15.00 3.10
CA GLN A 10 -11.54 -15.96 2.04
C GLN A 10 -11.41 -15.17 0.74
N PHE A 11 -10.41 -15.46 -0.08
CA PHE A 11 -10.15 -14.69 -1.29
C PHE A 11 -11.29 -14.81 -2.30
N GLU A 12 -11.87 -15.98 -2.46
CA GLU A 12 -12.99 -16.27 -3.36
C GLU A 12 -14.27 -15.46 -3.07
N ASP A 13 -14.43 -14.97 -1.84
CA ASP A 13 -15.58 -14.18 -1.41
C ASP A 13 -15.27 -12.69 -1.25
N SER A 14 -14.06 -12.25 -1.66
CA SER A 14 -13.55 -10.93 -1.35
C SER A 14 -13.58 -9.98 -2.55
N THR A 15 -13.62 -8.70 -2.23
CA THR A 15 -13.31 -7.60 -3.15
C THR A 15 -12.04 -6.89 -2.67
N ALA A 16 -11.09 -6.68 -3.56
CA ALA A 16 -9.86 -5.95 -3.27
C ALA A 16 -9.85 -4.57 -3.95
N LEU A 17 -9.45 -3.55 -3.21
CA LEU A 17 -9.13 -2.22 -3.70
C LEU A 17 -7.63 -1.99 -3.56
N VAL A 18 -6.93 -1.80 -4.68
CA VAL A 18 -5.50 -1.54 -4.74
C VAL A 18 -5.24 -0.12 -5.22
N VAL A 19 -4.93 0.76 -4.28
CA VAL A 19 -4.60 2.16 -4.55
C VAL A 19 -3.11 2.28 -4.87
N GLY A 20 -2.79 2.89 -6.03
CA GLY A 20 -1.45 2.78 -6.62
C GLY A 20 -1.26 1.48 -7.40
N GLY A 21 -2.36 0.83 -7.82
CA GLY A 21 -2.38 -0.46 -8.52
C GLY A 21 -1.95 -0.45 -9.98
N THR A 22 -1.43 0.67 -10.50
CA THR A 22 -1.11 0.82 -11.92
C THR A 22 0.36 0.55 -12.27
N ALA A 23 1.21 0.26 -11.28
CA ALA A 23 2.63 -0.08 -11.44
C ALA A 23 3.22 -0.67 -10.16
N GLY A 24 4.44 -1.22 -10.25
CA GLY A 24 5.25 -1.66 -9.12
C GLY A 24 4.51 -2.57 -8.14
N VAL A 25 4.69 -2.35 -6.85
CA VAL A 25 4.12 -3.20 -5.77
C VAL A 25 2.60 -3.34 -5.89
N GLY A 26 1.88 -2.23 -6.16
CA GLY A 26 0.43 -2.28 -6.26
C GLY A 26 -0.06 -3.14 -7.42
N LEU A 27 0.57 -3.04 -8.61
CA LEU A 27 0.21 -3.88 -9.76
C LEU A 27 0.56 -5.35 -9.50
N ALA A 28 1.75 -5.63 -8.99
CA ALA A 28 2.15 -6.99 -8.63
C ALA A 28 1.19 -7.63 -7.62
N ALA A 29 0.77 -6.86 -6.59
CA ALA A 29 -0.20 -7.32 -5.61
C ALA A 29 -1.59 -7.57 -6.22
N ALA A 30 -2.08 -6.68 -7.10
CA ALA A 30 -3.35 -6.87 -7.78
C ALA A 30 -3.35 -8.17 -8.63
N ILE A 31 -2.26 -8.42 -9.34
CA ILE A 31 -2.06 -9.67 -10.11
C ILE A 31 -2.05 -10.89 -9.17
N LYS A 32 -1.33 -10.84 -8.04
CA LYS A 32 -1.27 -11.95 -7.09
C LYS A 32 -2.63 -12.20 -6.41
N PHE A 33 -3.37 -11.16 -6.05
CA PHE A 33 -4.73 -11.31 -5.52
C PHE A 33 -5.66 -11.98 -6.53
N ALA A 34 -5.61 -11.55 -7.79
CA ALA A 34 -6.40 -12.18 -8.86
C ALA A 34 -6.08 -13.67 -9.02
N ARG A 35 -4.79 -14.01 -9.08
CA ARG A 35 -4.31 -15.40 -9.19
C ARG A 35 -4.64 -16.25 -7.95
N ALA A 36 -4.73 -15.63 -6.78
CA ALA A 36 -5.12 -16.28 -5.55
C ALA A 36 -6.64 -16.48 -5.40
N GLY A 37 -7.43 -16.07 -6.39
CA GLY A 37 -8.87 -16.32 -6.44
C GLY A 37 -9.74 -15.17 -5.98
N VAL A 38 -9.20 -13.95 -5.79
CA VAL A 38 -10.03 -12.75 -5.54
C VAL A 38 -10.81 -12.40 -6.81
N PRO A 39 -12.15 -12.52 -6.82
CA PRO A 39 -12.93 -12.43 -8.05
C PRO A 39 -13.19 -10.99 -8.51
N ARG A 40 -13.00 -10.00 -7.64
CA ARG A 40 -13.31 -8.60 -7.88
C ARG A 40 -12.18 -7.71 -7.40
N ILE A 41 -11.56 -6.98 -8.32
CA ILE A 41 -10.42 -6.12 -8.03
C ILE A 41 -10.64 -4.73 -8.63
N ALA A 42 -10.55 -3.71 -7.80
CA ALA A 42 -10.44 -2.34 -8.24
C ALA A 42 -8.99 -1.87 -8.12
N ILE A 43 -8.47 -1.25 -9.15
CA ILE A 43 -7.17 -0.58 -9.13
C ILE A 43 -7.33 0.93 -9.35
N VAL A 44 -6.55 1.70 -8.62
CA VAL A 44 -6.61 3.18 -8.64
C VAL A 44 -5.26 3.76 -9.01
N GLY A 45 -5.28 4.78 -9.85
CA GLY A 45 -4.10 5.56 -10.20
C GLY A 45 -4.48 6.80 -11.00
N ARG A 46 -3.57 7.77 -11.13
CA ARG A 46 -3.86 9.06 -11.74
C ARG A 46 -3.81 9.07 -13.29
N ASN A 47 -3.03 8.18 -13.88
CA ASN A 47 -2.85 8.12 -15.33
C ASN A 47 -3.79 7.06 -15.93
N ALA A 48 -4.72 7.51 -16.77
CA ALA A 48 -5.77 6.67 -17.35
C ALA A 48 -5.21 5.59 -18.28
N GLU A 49 -4.29 5.93 -19.17
CA GLU A 49 -3.71 4.98 -20.14
C GLU A 49 -2.96 3.84 -19.43
N ARG A 50 -2.06 4.20 -18.50
CA ARG A 50 -1.34 3.22 -17.67
C ARG A 50 -2.30 2.40 -16.82
N GLY A 51 -3.39 3.00 -16.33
CA GLY A 51 -4.40 2.32 -15.54
C GLY A 51 -5.14 1.25 -16.32
N GLU A 52 -5.59 1.55 -17.53
CA GLU A 52 -6.24 0.57 -18.41
C GLU A 52 -5.30 -0.56 -18.83
N ALA A 53 -4.03 -0.21 -19.14
CA ALA A 53 -3.02 -1.23 -19.44
C ALA A 53 -2.76 -2.15 -18.23
N ALA A 54 -2.72 -1.61 -17.01
CA ALA A 54 -2.58 -2.38 -15.78
C ALA A 54 -3.80 -3.28 -15.52
N ALA A 55 -5.02 -2.74 -15.71
CA ALA A 55 -6.25 -3.52 -15.58
C ALA A 55 -6.30 -4.69 -16.58
N ALA A 56 -5.84 -4.48 -17.81
CA ALA A 56 -5.70 -5.56 -18.80
C ALA A 56 -4.72 -6.65 -18.35
N GLN A 57 -3.58 -6.27 -17.73
CA GLN A 57 -2.62 -7.23 -17.18
C GLN A 57 -3.24 -8.07 -16.06
N VAL A 58 -3.99 -7.44 -15.15
CA VAL A 58 -4.68 -8.16 -14.06
C VAL A 58 -5.71 -9.14 -14.64
N ARG A 59 -6.57 -8.70 -15.57
CA ARG A 59 -7.56 -9.58 -16.26
C ARG A 59 -6.90 -10.76 -16.95
N ASN A 60 -5.80 -10.52 -17.67
CA ASN A 60 -5.07 -11.57 -18.39
C ASN A 60 -4.40 -12.56 -17.44
N SER A 61 -4.05 -12.14 -16.23
CA SER A 61 -3.40 -13.01 -15.24
C SER A 61 -4.34 -14.00 -14.56
N ALA A 62 -5.64 -13.71 -14.55
CA ALA A 62 -6.69 -14.53 -13.94
C ALA A 62 -8.01 -14.36 -14.72
N PRO A 63 -8.25 -15.16 -15.77
CA PRO A 63 -9.50 -15.13 -16.53
C PRO A 63 -10.70 -15.33 -15.61
N GLY A 64 -11.69 -14.44 -15.70
CA GLY A 64 -12.87 -14.45 -14.83
C GLY A 64 -12.82 -13.47 -13.66
N CYS A 65 -11.68 -12.86 -13.35
CA CYS A 65 -11.61 -11.75 -12.41
C CYS A 65 -12.25 -10.48 -12.99
N ASP A 66 -13.23 -9.90 -12.30
CA ASP A 66 -13.83 -8.61 -12.67
C ASP A 66 -12.92 -7.47 -12.18
N VAL A 67 -12.30 -6.76 -13.12
CA VAL A 67 -11.30 -5.72 -12.83
C VAL A 67 -11.84 -4.36 -13.22
N LEU A 68 -11.92 -3.46 -12.24
CA LEU A 68 -12.30 -2.05 -12.40
C LEU A 68 -11.07 -1.15 -12.27
N PHE A 69 -10.83 -0.27 -13.23
CA PHE A 69 -9.87 0.82 -13.07
C PHE A 69 -10.60 2.14 -12.78
N LEU A 70 -10.09 2.89 -11.83
CA LEU A 70 -10.58 4.22 -11.45
C LEU A 70 -9.43 5.24 -11.52
N ALA A 71 -9.59 6.25 -12.37
CA ALA A 71 -8.65 7.36 -12.46
C ALA A 71 -8.93 8.37 -11.32
N ALA A 72 -8.08 8.40 -10.29
CA ALA A 72 -8.27 9.26 -9.13
C ALA A 72 -6.96 9.60 -8.41
N ASP A 73 -6.95 10.75 -7.73
CA ASP A 73 -5.90 11.11 -6.77
C ASP A 73 -6.37 10.73 -5.36
N ALA A 74 -5.76 9.72 -4.77
CA ALA A 74 -6.08 9.24 -3.43
C ALA A 74 -5.81 10.26 -2.31
N ASN A 75 -5.02 11.32 -2.57
CA ASN A 75 -4.78 12.39 -1.61
C ASN A 75 -5.93 13.42 -1.55
N SER A 76 -6.94 13.29 -2.40
CA SER A 76 -8.17 14.09 -2.33
C SER A 76 -9.22 13.36 -1.50
N ALA A 77 -9.74 14.00 -0.45
CA ALA A 77 -10.79 13.43 0.40
C ALA A 77 -12.06 13.10 -0.40
N THR A 78 -12.45 13.98 -1.32
CA THR A 78 -13.60 13.75 -2.21
C THR A 78 -13.35 12.55 -3.11
N ALA A 79 -12.19 12.48 -3.77
CA ALA A 79 -11.87 11.36 -4.66
C ALA A 79 -11.75 10.03 -3.89
N ALA A 80 -11.15 10.01 -2.70
CA ALA A 80 -11.08 8.82 -1.85
C ALA A 80 -12.46 8.28 -1.50
N THR A 81 -13.39 9.17 -1.12
CA THR A 81 -14.78 8.80 -0.83
C THR A 81 -15.48 8.26 -2.08
N GLN A 82 -15.32 8.92 -3.23
CA GLN A 82 -15.92 8.49 -4.49
C GLN A 82 -15.39 7.13 -4.95
N VAL A 83 -14.09 6.92 -4.88
CA VAL A 83 -13.44 5.63 -5.22
C VAL A 83 -14.05 4.50 -4.41
N VAL A 84 -14.07 4.62 -3.09
CA VAL A 84 -14.61 3.57 -2.22
C VAL A 84 -16.09 3.33 -2.47
N SER A 85 -16.88 4.40 -2.63
CA SER A 85 -18.33 4.29 -2.93
C SER A 85 -18.57 3.59 -4.27
N GLN A 86 -17.78 3.89 -5.30
CA GLN A 86 -17.90 3.23 -6.61
C GLN A 86 -17.55 1.74 -6.52
N VAL A 87 -16.48 1.38 -5.80
CA VAL A 87 -16.06 -0.02 -5.59
C VAL A 87 -17.15 -0.79 -4.85
N ALA A 88 -17.61 -0.26 -3.70
CA ALA A 88 -18.65 -0.90 -2.90
C ALA A 88 -19.98 -0.99 -3.67
N GLY A 89 -20.36 0.04 -4.41
CA GLY A 89 -21.58 0.05 -5.24
C GLY A 89 -21.50 -0.93 -6.41
N ARG A 90 -20.33 -1.03 -7.08
CA ARG A 90 -20.12 -1.93 -8.24
C ARG A 90 -20.03 -3.39 -7.84
N PHE A 91 -19.36 -3.70 -6.74
CA PHE A 91 -19.04 -5.07 -6.33
C PHE A 91 -19.85 -5.58 -5.13
N GLY A 92 -20.57 -4.70 -4.44
CA GLY A 92 -21.41 -5.05 -3.28
C GLY A 92 -20.63 -5.28 -1.98
N SER A 93 -19.30 -5.30 -2.00
CA SER A 93 -18.47 -5.52 -0.82
C SER A 93 -17.09 -4.89 -0.97
N LEU A 94 -16.34 -4.79 0.14
CA LEU A 94 -14.93 -4.36 0.15
C LEU A 94 -14.23 -4.95 1.38
N GLU A 95 -13.46 -6.00 1.18
CA GLU A 95 -12.78 -6.72 2.26
C GLU A 95 -11.28 -6.43 2.34
N ILE A 96 -10.62 -6.14 1.21
CA ILE A 96 -9.18 -5.96 1.15
C ILE A 96 -8.87 -4.58 0.58
N VAL A 97 -8.09 -3.79 1.31
CA VAL A 97 -7.53 -2.51 0.84
C VAL A 97 -6.01 -2.58 0.92
N LEU A 98 -5.34 -2.34 -0.19
CA LEU A 98 -3.90 -2.11 -0.26
C LEU A 98 -3.63 -0.68 -0.71
N ASN A 99 -3.02 0.13 0.15
CA ASN A 99 -2.53 1.46 -0.16
C ASN A 99 -1.05 1.38 -0.54
N SER A 100 -0.73 1.57 -1.82
CA SER A 100 0.63 1.50 -2.39
C SER A 100 0.96 2.76 -3.20
N THR A 101 0.49 3.91 -2.74
CA THR A 101 0.81 5.20 -3.35
C THR A 101 2.13 5.75 -2.81
N VAL A 102 2.83 6.49 -3.64
CA VAL A 102 4.05 7.22 -3.26
C VAL A 102 4.02 8.62 -3.90
N GLY A 103 4.44 9.62 -3.15
CA GLY A 103 4.62 10.98 -3.64
C GLY A 103 5.82 11.09 -4.59
N PRO A 104 5.97 12.21 -5.30
CA PRO A 104 7.05 12.43 -6.27
C PRO A 104 8.39 12.82 -5.63
N ALA A 105 8.41 13.19 -4.34
CA ALA A 105 9.61 13.69 -3.67
C ALA A 105 10.70 12.63 -3.62
N ALA A 106 11.93 13.04 -4.00
CA ALA A 106 13.14 12.25 -3.84
C ALA A 106 13.84 12.62 -2.51
N PRO A 107 14.65 11.70 -1.94
CA PRO A 107 15.49 12.01 -0.79
C PRO A 107 16.40 13.22 -1.07
N GLU A 108 16.36 14.21 -0.16
CA GLU A 108 17.22 15.40 -0.19
C GLU A 108 17.43 15.89 1.25
N LEU A 109 18.60 16.45 1.53
CA LEU A 109 18.91 17.03 2.85
C LEU A 109 17.95 18.17 3.17
N LEU A 110 17.41 18.22 4.38
CA LEU A 110 16.40 19.20 4.80
C LEU A 110 16.82 20.65 4.50
N LYS A 111 18.09 20.97 4.67
CA LYS A 111 18.63 22.33 4.40
C LYS A 111 18.54 22.76 2.93
N ASN A 112 18.35 21.83 2.01
CA ASN A 112 18.26 22.07 0.57
C ASN A 112 16.80 22.05 0.07
N LEU A 113 15.85 21.57 0.90
CA LEU A 113 14.43 21.56 0.54
C LEU A 113 13.83 22.95 0.72
N PRO A 114 13.12 23.50 -0.29
CA PRO A 114 12.34 24.71 -0.12
C PRO A 114 11.30 24.52 1.00
N ILE A 115 11.17 25.50 1.89
CA ILE A 115 10.27 25.42 3.04
C ILE A 115 8.80 25.30 2.59
N GLU A 116 8.45 25.91 1.48
CA GLU A 116 7.14 25.89 0.84
C GLU A 116 6.72 24.50 0.33
N ASP A 117 7.68 23.58 0.08
CA ASP A 117 7.40 22.24 -0.43
C ASP A 117 7.12 21.23 0.70
N LEU A 118 7.49 21.52 1.95
CA LEU A 118 7.46 20.56 3.05
C LEU A 118 6.05 20.05 3.34
N GLU A 119 5.04 20.93 3.34
CA GLU A 119 3.64 20.54 3.54
C GLU A 119 3.17 19.60 2.42
N ALA A 120 3.46 19.95 1.16
CA ALA A 120 3.07 19.15 0.01
C ALA A 120 3.72 17.76 0.04
N ILE A 121 4.97 17.64 0.46
CA ILE A 121 5.66 16.36 0.62
C ILE A 121 4.94 15.49 1.66
N LEU A 122 4.62 16.04 2.83
CA LEU A 122 3.89 15.31 3.88
C LEU A 122 2.52 14.82 3.41
N VAL A 123 1.74 15.72 2.81
CA VAL A 123 0.38 15.42 2.32
C VAL A 123 0.42 14.33 1.24
N GLN A 124 1.28 14.48 0.24
CA GLN A 124 1.35 13.56 -0.88
C GLN A 124 1.87 12.16 -0.51
N GLN A 125 2.61 12.04 0.58
CA GLN A 125 3.10 10.75 1.07
C GLN A 125 2.11 10.06 2.02
N ALA A 126 1.45 10.80 2.92
CA ALA A 126 0.73 10.20 4.04
C ALA A 126 -0.81 10.20 3.89
N MET A 127 -1.39 11.18 3.19
CA MET A 127 -2.85 11.37 3.25
C MET A 127 -3.63 10.32 2.48
N GLY A 128 -3.14 9.82 1.36
CA GLY A 128 -3.83 8.81 0.56
C GLY A 128 -4.22 7.56 1.37
N PRO A 129 -3.27 6.89 2.04
CA PRO A 129 -3.57 5.75 2.91
C PRO A 129 -4.58 6.05 4.02
N ILE A 130 -4.51 7.24 4.63
CA ILE A 130 -5.41 7.65 5.72
C ILE A 130 -6.83 7.85 5.19
N LEU A 131 -6.99 8.59 4.09
CA LEU A 131 -8.29 8.93 3.50
C LEU A 131 -9.01 7.69 2.97
N ILE A 132 -8.32 6.85 2.23
CA ILE A 132 -8.87 5.60 1.69
C ILE A 132 -9.27 4.65 2.82
N SER A 133 -8.40 4.46 3.82
CA SER A 133 -8.72 3.62 4.98
C SER A 133 -9.96 4.13 5.71
N ARG A 134 -10.05 5.45 5.95
CA ARG A 134 -11.21 6.05 6.59
C ARG A 134 -12.49 5.85 5.77
N ALA A 135 -12.42 5.98 4.45
CA ALA A 135 -13.57 5.77 3.57
C ALA A 135 -14.02 4.29 3.54
N ALA A 136 -13.08 3.34 3.59
CA ALA A 136 -13.37 1.91 3.55
C ALA A 136 -13.97 1.35 4.86
N LEU A 137 -13.63 1.96 6.01
CA LEU A 137 -14.05 1.47 7.33
C LEU A 137 -15.54 1.19 7.48
N PRO A 138 -16.50 2.06 7.07
CA PRO A 138 -17.92 1.78 7.23
C PRO A 138 -18.37 0.48 6.56
N HIS A 139 -17.81 0.17 5.39
CA HIS A 139 -18.12 -1.06 4.65
C HIS A 139 -17.57 -2.29 5.36
N MET A 140 -16.33 -2.24 5.85
CA MET A 140 -15.69 -3.31 6.59
C MET A 140 -16.33 -3.55 7.95
N ILE A 141 -16.74 -2.49 8.66
CA ILE A 141 -17.46 -2.58 9.94
C ILE A 141 -18.82 -3.27 9.75
N ALA A 142 -19.57 -2.88 8.71
CA ALA A 142 -20.85 -3.51 8.38
C ALA A 142 -20.68 -5.00 8.06
N ALA A 143 -19.59 -5.39 7.36
CA ALA A 143 -19.26 -6.76 7.03
C ALA A 143 -18.64 -7.56 8.20
N LYS A 144 -18.27 -6.89 9.32
CA LYS A 144 -17.53 -7.47 10.45
C LYS A 144 -16.22 -8.18 10.05
N ARG A 145 -15.65 -7.79 8.95
CA ARG A 145 -14.39 -8.33 8.41
C ARG A 145 -13.69 -7.31 7.51
N GLY A 146 -12.36 -7.30 7.51
CA GLY A 146 -11.58 -6.45 6.62
C GLY A 146 -10.08 -6.60 6.83
N VAL A 147 -9.31 -6.28 5.81
CA VAL A 147 -7.86 -6.12 5.88
C VAL A 147 -7.45 -4.84 5.18
N ILE A 148 -6.73 -3.99 5.90
CA ILE A 148 -6.10 -2.79 5.36
C ILE A 148 -4.58 -2.98 5.43
N LEU A 149 -3.92 -2.83 4.29
CA LEU A 149 -2.48 -2.90 4.16
C LEU A 149 -1.95 -1.55 3.65
N ASN A 150 -1.01 -0.98 4.37
CA ASN A 150 -0.40 0.29 4.00
C ASN A 150 1.07 0.08 3.64
N VAL A 151 1.47 0.43 2.43
CA VAL A 151 2.88 0.46 2.07
C VAL A 151 3.47 1.78 2.59
N ALA A 152 4.39 1.67 3.54
CA ALA A 152 5.19 2.76 4.06
C ALA A 152 6.66 2.62 3.58
N SER A 153 7.62 2.81 4.46
CA SER A 153 9.06 2.64 4.18
C SER A 153 9.80 2.31 5.46
N ASP A 154 10.98 1.70 5.35
CA ASP A 154 11.94 1.59 6.45
C ASP A 154 12.34 2.95 7.02
N ALA A 155 12.27 4.03 6.25
CA ALA A 155 12.46 5.41 6.71
C ALA A 155 11.50 5.82 7.85
N ALA A 156 10.39 5.08 8.04
CA ALA A 156 9.50 5.24 9.20
C ALA A 156 10.12 4.79 10.53
N LYS A 157 11.15 3.95 10.46
CA LYS A 157 11.74 3.24 11.62
C LYS A 157 13.21 3.56 11.80
N LEU A 158 13.90 3.92 10.72
CA LEU A 158 15.32 4.22 10.68
C LEU A 158 15.57 5.65 10.24
N ALA A 159 16.41 6.36 10.98
CA ALA A 159 16.84 7.69 10.58
C ALA A 159 17.77 7.60 9.35
N THR A 160 17.27 8.04 8.21
CA THR A 160 18.01 8.04 6.95
C THR A 160 18.29 9.50 6.53
N PRO A 161 19.55 9.89 6.37
CA PRO A 161 19.89 11.22 5.84
C PRO A 161 19.23 11.47 4.48
N GLY A 162 18.59 12.62 4.30
CA GLY A 162 17.83 12.97 3.10
C GLY A 162 16.36 12.54 3.11
N GLU A 163 15.94 11.73 4.05
CA GLU A 163 14.55 11.28 4.18
C GLU A 163 13.84 11.91 5.40
N THR A 164 14.28 13.09 5.85
CA THR A 164 13.73 13.74 7.06
C THR A 164 12.22 13.94 6.97
N VAL A 165 11.72 14.53 5.88
CA VAL A 165 10.29 14.80 5.68
C VAL A 165 9.55 13.55 5.19
N ILE A 166 10.16 12.81 4.27
CA ILE A 166 9.61 11.52 3.80
C ILE A 166 9.48 10.55 4.97
N GLY A 167 10.52 10.40 5.79
CA GLY A 167 10.50 9.53 6.96
C GLY A 167 9.44 9.92 7.99
N ALA A 168 9.24 11.22 8.21
CA ALA A 168 8.15 11.71 9.06
C ALA A 168 6.77 11.30 8.53
N ALA A 169 6.55 11.43 7.21
CA ALA A 169 5.30 10.96 6.57
C ALA A 169 5.13 9.43 6.68
N MET A 170 6.20 8.66 6.46
CA MET A 170 6.16 7.21 6.60
C MET A 170 5.91 6.77 8.04
N ALA A 171 6.49 7.47 9.03
CA ALA A 171 6.22 7.25 10.45
C ALA A 171 4.75 7.55 10.80
N ALA A 172 4.16 8.59 10.19
CA ALA A 172 2.74 8.87 10.33
C ALA A 172 1.87 7.70 9.82
N ILE A 173 2.19 7.10 8.67
CA ILE A 173 1.48 5.92 8.15
C ILE A 173 1.62 4.72 9.12
N VAL A 174 2.82 4.48 9.66
CA VAL A 174 3.05 3.37 10.58
C VAL A 174 2.27 3.57 11.89
N MET A 175 2.29 4.78 12.46
CA MET A 175 1.53 5.06 13.70
C MET A 175 0.02 5.03 13.44
N PHE A 176 -0.45 5.58 12.31
CA PHE A 176 -1.85 5.45 11.88
C PHE A 176 -2.28 3.99 11.78
N THR A 177 -1.46 3.14 11.15
CA THR A 177 -1.70 1.69 11.04
C THR A 177 -1.86 1.04 12.41
N ARG A 178 -0.98 1.34 13.36
CA ARG A 178 -1.01 0.79 14.72
C ARG A 178 -2.25 1.25 15.50
N ALA A 179 -2.56 2.54 15.44
CA ALA A 179 -3.73 3.10 16.12
C ALA A 179 -5.03 2.52 15.54
N LEU A 180 -5.17 2.53 14.21
CA LEU A 180 -6.35 1.99 13.54
C LEU A 180 -6.53 0.48 13.80
N ALA A 181 -5.44 -0.30 13.89
CA ALA A 181 -5.51 -1.71 14.23
C ALA A 181 -6.15 -1.95 15.61
N ILE A 182 -5.87 -1.08 16.59
CA ILE A 182 -6.44 -1.17 17.93
C ILE A 182 -7.91 -0.73 17.93
N GLU A 183 -8.27 0.30 17.18
CA GLU A 183 -9.65 0.76 17.06
C GLU A 183 -10.55 -0.27 16.36
N ALA A 184 -10.09 -0.79 15.21
CA ALA A 184 -10.91 -1.59 14.29
C ALA A 184 -10.97 -3.11 14.62
N LYS A 185 -10.11 -3.61 15.51
CA LYS A 185 -10.03 -5.06 15.82
C LYS A 185 -11.34 -5.67 16.34
N ARG A 186 -12.17 -4.87 17.02
CA ARG A 186 -13.48 -5.33 17.54
C ARG A 186 -14.50 -5.59 16.44
N ASP A 187 -14.27 -4.98 15.28
CA ASP A 187 -15.09 -5.17 14.08
C ASP A 187 -14.51 -6.22 13.12
N GLY A 188 -13.52 -7.01 13.58
CA GLY A 188 -12.91 -8.07 12.77
C GLY A 188 -11.94 -7.55 11.70
N ILE A 189 -11.52 -6.29 11.79
CA ILE A 189 -10.66 -5.64 10.81
C ILE A 189 -9.21 -5.71 11.27
N ARG A 190 -8.30 -6.12 10.38
CA ARG A 190 -6.86 -6.14 10.58
C ARG A 190 -6.20 -5.01 9.78
N VAL A 191 -5.21 -4.36 10.37
CA VAL A 191 -4.48 -3.27 9.71
C VAL A 191 -2.99 -3.49 9.93
N ASN A 192 -2.21 -3.60 8.84
CA ASN A 192 -0.76 -3.77 8.90
C ASN A 192 -0.05 -2.85 7.89
N ALA A 193 1.21 -2.59 8.13
CA ALA A 193 2.07 -1.86 7.20
C ALA A 193 3.18 -2.76 6.65
N LEU A 194 3.52 -2.55 5.38
CA LEU A 194 4.72 -3.07 4.74
C LEU A 194 5.74 -1.94 4.70
N THR A 195 6.94 -2.21 5.15
CA THR A 195 8.01 -1.21 5.21
C THR A 195 9.22 -1.66 4.38
N PRO A 196 9.13 -1.55 3.04
CA PRO A 196 10.28 -1.78 2.17
C PRO A 196 11.36 -0.70 2.40
N SER A 197 12.56 -1.03 1.95
CA SER A 197 13.62 -0.05 1.70
C SER A 197 13.73 0.19 0.19
N LEU A 198 14.78 -0.26 -0.46
CA LEU A 198 14.96 -0.20 -1.91
C LEU A 198 14.14 -1.29 -2.60
N ILE A 199 13.39 -0.93 -3.65
CA ILE A 199 12.65 -1.86 -4.51
C ILE A 199 13.13 -1.69 -5.94
N ALA A 200 13.74 -2.74 -6.50
CA ALA A 200 14.22 -2.74 -7.87
C ALA A 200 13.09 -2.63 -8.89
N GLY A 201 13.39 -2.11 -10.08
CA GLY A 201 12.47 -2.11 -11.23
C GLY A 201 11.22 -1.24 -11.10
N THR A 202 11.10 -0.42 -10.04
CA THR A 202 9.94 0.46 -9.85
C THR A 202 10.16 1.85 -10.44
N LEU A 203 9.04 2.56 -10.77
CA LEU A 203 9.08 3.97 -11.19
C LEU A 203 9.70 4.87 -10.12
N THR A 204 9.54 4.52 -8.85
CA THR A 204 10.16 5.23 -7.74
C THR A 204 11.67 5.07 -7.80
N ASN A 205 12.17 3.84 -7.99
CA ASN A 205 13.60 3.59 -8.14
C ASN A 205 14.19 4.34 -9.34
N ALA A 206 13.52 4.37 -10.47
CA ALA A 206 13.97 5.13 -11.65
C ALA A 206 14.11 6.62 -11.34
N ARG A 207 13.11 7.24 -10.71
CA ARG A 207 13.16 8.65 -10.29
C ARG A 207 14.28 8.96 -9.29
N MET A 208 14.56 8.04 -8.35
CA MET A 208 15.63 8.21 -7.39
C MET A 208 17.01 8.25 -8.06
N GLN A 209 17.16 7.62 -9.20
CA GLN A 209 18.40 7.65 -9.99
C GLN A 209 18.67 9.00 -10.68
N GLU A 210 17.65 9.86 -10.80
CA GLU A 210 17.80 11.21 -11.38
C GLU A 210 18.52 12.18 -10.43
N SER A 211 18.52 11.92 -9.12
CA SER A 211 19.22 12.71 -8.10
C SER A 211 20.57 12.07 -7.75
N ALA A 212 21.66 12.81 -7.89
CA ALA A 212 23.00 12.34 -7.52
C ALA A 212 23.10 11.97 -6.02
N PHE A 213 22.37 12.67 -5.14
CA PHE A 213 22.32 12.34 -3.72
C PHE A 213 21.55 11.05 -3.47
N ALA A 214 20.33 10.94 -4.01
CA ALA A 214 19.50 9.76 -3.85
C ALA A 214 20.14 8.52 -4.48
N SER A 215 20.77 8.63 -5.66
CA SER A 215 21.47 7.54 -6.33
C SER A 215 22.58 6.94 -5.44
N LYS A 216 23.43 7.80 -4.81
CA LYS A 216 24.46 7.34 -3.86
C LYS A 216 23.87 6.67 -2.61
N LEU A 217 22.76 7.21 -2.09
CA LEU A 217 22.05 6.64 -0.95
C LEU A 217 21.58 5.21 -1.28
N PHE A 218 20.95 5.04 -2.43
CA PHE A 218 20.43 3.73 -2.87
C PHE A 218 21.54 2.76 -3.26
N GLU A 219 22.63 3.21 -3.85
CA GLU A 219 23.82 2.36 -4.07
C GLU A 219 24.35 1.78 -2.75
N LYS A 220 24.44 2.63 -1.71
CA LYS A 220 24.86 2.18 -0.38
C LYS A 220 23.87 1.20 0.23
N ALA A 221 22.56 1.48 0.15
CA ALA A 221 21.52 0.57 0.64
C ALA A 221 21.56 -0.77 -0.10
N GLY A 222 21.72 -0.76 -1.44
CA GLY A 222 21.84 -1.99 -2.23
C GLY A 222 22.98 -2.88 -1.82
N LYS A 223 24.12 -2.33 -1.41
CA LYS A 223 25.28 -3.09 -0.89
C LYS A 223 24.99 -3.76 0.47
N MET A 224 23.99 -3.29 1.21
CA MET A 224 23.56 -3.87 2.49
C MET A 224 22.52 -4.98 2.32
N ALA A 225 21.88 -5.08 1.16
CA ALA A 225 20.87 -6.08 0.85
C ALA A 225 21.49 -7.47 0.61
N SER A 226 22.00 -8.11 1.66
CA SER A 226 22.70 -9.40 1.55
C SER A 226 21.80 -10.55 1.09
N LEU A 227 20.47 -10.43 1.23
CA LEU A 227 19.48 -11.38 0.72
C LEU A 227 18.95 -11.01 -0.68
N GLY A 228 19.55 -10.00 -1.32
CA GLY A 228 19.10 -9.42 -2.57
C GLY A 228 18.25 -8.16 -2.37
N ILE A 229 18.27 -7.28 -3.38
CA ILE A 229 17.39 -6.10 -3.39
C ILE A 229 15.97 -6.60 -3.65
N ALA A 230 15.02 -6.17 -2.82
CA ALA A 230 13.62 -6.55 -2.96
C ALA A 230 13.05 -6.09 -4.31
N GLU A 231 12.16 -6.88 -4.88
CA GLU A 231 11.38 -6.59 -6.07
C GLU A 231 9.90 -6.33 -5.70
N ALA A 232 9.12 -5.84 -6.65
CA ALA A 232 7.69 -5.59 -6.43
C ALA A 232 6.95 -6.87 -6.02
N GLU A 233 7.36 -8.00 -6.54
CA GLU A 233 6.81 -9.33 -6.29
C GLU A 233 7.01 -9.78 -4.84
N ASP A 234 8.14 -9.46 -4.21
CA ASP A 234 8.42 -9.80 -2.80
C ASP A 234 7.45 -9.08 -1.86
N LEU A 235 7.20 -7.78 -2.14
CA LEU A 235 6.22 -6.99 -1.39
C LEU A 235 4.79 -7.46 -1.64
N ALA A 236 4.50 -7.88 -2.86
CA ALA A 236 3.19 -8.43 -3.23
C ALA A 236 2.93 -9.79 -2.56
N ASP A 237 3.95 -10.64 -2.39
CA ASP A 237 3.85 -11.89 -1.62
C ASP A 237 3.56 -11.63 -0.14
N LEU A 238 4.24 -10.66 0.46
CA LEU A 238 3.96 -10.24 1.83
C LEU A 238 2.53 -9.67 1.96
N ALA A 239 2.08 -8.85 1.00
CA ALA A 239 0.72 -8.32 0.99
C ALA A 239 -0.32 -9.44 0.88
N LEU A 240 -0.10 -10.42 -0.01
CA LEU A 240 -0.95 -11.59 -0.17
C LEU A 240 -1.04 -12.40 1.13
N PHE A 241 0.10 -12.70 1.76
CA PHE A 241 0.12 -13.39 3.05
C PHE A 241 -0.65 -12.63 4.12
N LEU A 242 -0.38 -11.32 4.27
CA LEU A 242 -1.05 -10.49 5.28
C LEU A 242 -2.55 -10.34 5.04
N ALA A 243 -3.01 -10.39 3.79
CA ALA A 243 -4.43 -10.40 3.45
C ALA A 243 -5.10 -11.75 3.75
N SER A 244 -4.37 -12.85 3.68
CA SER A 244 -4.87 -14.22 3.75
C SER A 244 -5.38 -14.63 5.16
N PRO A 245 -6.13 -15.76 5.24
CA PRO A 245 -6.50 -16.37 6.51
C PRO A 245 -5.31 -16.82 7.37
N ALA A 246 -4.14 -17.09 6.76
CA ALA A 246 -2.93 -17.47 7.48
C ALA A 246 -2.45 -16.37 8.44
N ALA A 247 -2.68 -15.09 8.08
CA ALA A 247 -2.33 -13.92 8.90
C ALA A 247 -3.46 -13.45 9.85
N ARG A 248 -4.51 -14.25 10.09
CA ARG A 248 -5.70 -13.85 10.86
C ARG A 248 -5.45 -13.34 12.28
N LYS A 249 -4.26 -13.54 12.82
CA LYS A 249 -3.85 -13.07 14.15
C LYS A 249 -2.80 -11.95 14.10
N ILE A 250 -2.48 -11.44 12.89
CA ILE A 250 -1.50 -10.38 12.70
C ILE A 250 -2.23 -9.08 12.43
N THR A 251 -2.06 -8.10 13.32
CA THR A 251 -2.58 -6.73 13.16
C THR A 251 -1.68 -5.74 13.89
N GLY A 252 -1.63 -4.49 13.42
CA GLY A 252 -0.83 -3.42 13.99
C GLY A 252 0.68 -3.55 13.74
N GLN A 253 1.10 -4.42 12.84
CA GLN A 253 2.52 -4.66 12.57
C GLN A 253 3.02 -3.80 11.40
N ALA A 254 4.30 -3.43 11.49
CA ALA A 254 5.06 -2.80 10.41
C ALA A 254 6.20 -3.74 10.03
N ILE A 255 6.02 -4.47 8.92
CA ILE A 255 6.88 -5.60 8.55
C ILE A 255 7.80 -5.19 7.41
N SER A 256 9.12 -5.33 7.62
CA SER A 256 10.12 -5.08 6.60
C SER A 256 10.24 -6.27 5.64
N ALA A 257 10.27 -5.95 4.34
CA ALA A 257 10.72 -6.85 3.27
C ALA A 257 11.73 -6.05 2.44
N ASN A 258 13.01 -6.13 2.81
CA ASN A 258 14.05 -5.21 2.39
C ASN A 258 15.42 -5.87 2.09
N GLY A 259 15.46 -7.21 1.97
CA GLY A 259 16.69 -7.94 1.67
C GLY A 259 17.75 -7.92 2.77
N GLY A 260 17.36 -7.54 4.01
CA GLY A 260 18.27 -7.45 5.14
C GLY A 260 19.03 -6.11 5.23
N ILE A 261 18.56 -5.06 4.54
CA ILE A 261 19.13 -3.70 4.66
C ILE A 261 18.96 -3.19 6.09
N SER A 262 17.89 -3.57 6.76
CA SER A 262 17.63 -3.23 8.15
C SER A 262 16.88 -4.34 8.88
N ALA A 263 16.91 -4.28 10.22
CA ALA A 263 16.17 -5.18 11.11
C ALA A 263 15.32 -4.42 12.14
N ALA A 264 14.82 -3.22 11.79
CA ALA A 264 14.03 -2.35 12.68
C ALA A 264 12.51 -2.61 12.57
#